data_60b1bbf7ae9ef8a7fc272d3b4402d505
#
_entry.id   60b1bbf7ae9ef8a7fc272d3b4402d505
#
_cell.length_a   1.000
_cell.length_b   1.000
_cell.length_c   1.000
_cell.angle_alpha   90.00
_cell.angle_beta   90.00
_cell.angle_gamma   90.00
#
_symmetry.space_group_name_H-M   'P 1'
#
loop_
_entity.id
_entity.type
_entity.pdbx_description
1 polymer ?
#
loop_
_entity_poly.entity_id
_entity_poly.type
_entity_poly.pdbx_seq_one_letter_code
_entity_poly.pdbx_strand_id
1 'polypeptide(L)'
;MKPYNKSNIVLAKTLRKNMTPWERKLWYEFLREYSVKFQRQKSIGNYIVDFYCAKAKLVIELDGGGHYTDEQIKNDEFRTKYLNNMGLTVLRICNIDIDNNFYNVCEHIDRVVSQSLPQSASQTAHYSPTGSDSANSASTGCPRPRQREPNKLNSALNLRL
;
A
#
# COMPACT_ATOMS: atom_id res chain seq x y z
N MET A 1 22.63 0.12 -5.19
CA MET A 1 22.02 1.36 -4.66
C MET A 1 20.76 1.64 -5.46
N LYS A 2 19.61 1.91 -4.82
CA LYS A 2 18.35 2.15 -5.57
C LYS A 2 18.43 3.51 -6.27
N PRO A 3 17.90 3.64 -7.52
CA PRO A 3 17.90 4.90 -8.26
C PRO A 3 17.26 6.03 -7.43
N TYR A 4 17.85 7.21 -7.51
CA TYR A 4 17.46 8.34 -6.67
C TYR A 4 17.22 9.60 -7.52
N ASN A 5 16.02 10.15 -7.46
CA ASN A 5 15.68 11.39 -8.13
C ASN A 5 15.77 12.57 -7.16
N LYS A 6 16.73 13.49 -7.42
CA LYS A 6 16.97 14.66 -6.56
C LYS A 6 15.74 15.58 -6.47
N SER A 7 14.95 15.69 -7.51
CA SER A 7 13.73 16.53 -7.54
C SER A 7 12.69 16.06 -6.53
N ASN A 8 12.65 14.76 -6.24
CA ASN A 8 11.70 14.19 -5.29
C ASN A 8 12.05 14.49 -3.82
N ILE A 9 13.26 15.01 -3.51
CA ILE A 9 13.63 15.31 -2.11
C ILE A 9 12.75 16.42 -1.52
N VAL A 10 12.63 17.51 -2.29
CA VAL A 10 11.87 18.69 -1.83
C VAL A 10 10.40 18.30 -1.65
N LEU A 11 9.85 17.57 -2.63
CA LEU A 11 8.48 17.07 -2.59
C LEU A 11 8.26 16.11 -1.41
N ALA A 12 9.14 15.13 -1.21
CA ALA A 12 9.08 14.20 -0.09
C ALA A 12 9.18 14.91 1.27
N LYS A 13 9.97 15.99 1.36
CA LYS A 13 10.03 16.82 2.59
C LYS A 13 8.71 17.53 2.87
N THR A 14 8.06 18.05 1.83
CA THR A 14 6.75 18.71 1.94
C THR A 14 5.67 17.71 2.33
N LEU A 15 5.64 16.53 1.68
CA LEU A 15 4.69 15.46 2.00
C LEU A 15 4.84 14.96 3.44
N ARG A 16 6.08 14.81 3.94
CA ARG A 16 6.30 14.44 5.36
C ARG A 16 5.74 15.45 6.37
N LYS A 17 5.63 16.74 5.98
CA LYS A 17 5.02 17.78 6.83
C LYS A 17 3.49 17.76 6.73
N ASN A 18 2.95 17.35 5.59
CA ASN A 18 1.53 17.41 5.25
C ASN A 18 0.95 15.98 5.14
N MET A 19 1.18 15.16 6.17
CA MET A 19 0.63 13.81 6.22
C MET A 19 -0.90 13.84 6.27
N THR A 20 -1.53 12.93 5.55
CA THR A 20 -2.97 12.68 5.68
C THR A 20 -3.32 12.16 7.08
N PRO A 21 -4.58 12.23 7.52
CA PRO A 21 -4.99 11.67 8.82
C PRO A 21 -4.65 10.17 8.95
N TRP A 22 -4.84 9.39 7.90
CA TRP A 22 -4.58 7.94 7.86
C TRP A 22 -3.09 7.61 7.92
N GLU A 23 -2.25 8.33 7.15
CA GLU A 23 -0.79 8.22 7.26
C GLU A 23 -0.32 8.54 8.67
N ARG A 24 -0.88 9.60 9.27
CA ARG A 24 -0.54 10.02 10.61
C ARG A 24 -0.90 8.95 11.64
N LYS A 25 -2.13 8.40 11.56
CA LYS A 25 -2.58 7.33 12.45
C LYS A 25 -1.67 6.11 12.34
N LEU A 26 -1.48 5.58 11.12
CA LEU A 26 -0.64 4.40 10.92
C LEU A 26 0.81 4.62 11.37
N TRP A 27 1.34 5.82 11.14
CA TRP A 27 2.71 6.15 11.55
C TRP A 27 2.87 6.22 13.06
N TYR A 28 2.07 7.03 13.74
CA TYR A 28 2.27 7.31 15.16
C TYR A 28 1.78 6.19 16.08
N GLU A 29 0.76 5.45 15.67
CA GLU A 29 0.18 4.39 16.49
C GLU A 29 0.83 3.02 16.23
N PHE A 30 1.57 2.86 15.11
CA PHE A 30 2.15 1.56 14.79
C PHE A 30 3.56 1.62 14.19
N LEU A 31 3.78 2.23 13.02
CA LEU A 31 5.02 2.06 12.25
C LEU A 31 6.23 2.74 12.88
N ARG A 32 6.04 3.80 13.65
CA ARG A 32 7.13 4.59 14.24
C ARG A 32 7.95 3.78 15.23
N GLU A 33 7.28 3.00 16.07
CA GLU A 33 7.89 2.18 17.15
C GLU A 33 8.01 0.70 16.73
N TYR A 34 7.79 0.40 15.45
CA TYR A 34 7.88 -0.97 14.95
C TYR A 34 9.31 -1.52 15.05
N SER A 35 9.45 -2.83 15.33
CA SER A 35 10.75 -3.51 15.57
C SER A 35 11.77 -3.36 14.44
N VAL A 36 11.31 -3.22 13.19
CA VAL A 36 12.16 -2.88 12.05
C VAL A 36 11.82 -1.49 11.54
N LYS A 37 12.85 -0.74 11.15
CA LYS A 37 12.71 0.68 10.81
C LYS A 37 11.93 0.89 9.51
N PHE A 38 10.84 1.64 9.61
CA PHE A 38 10.13 2.24 8.49
C PHE A 38 10.61 3.68 8.22
N GLN A 39 10.49 4.11 6.97
CA GLN A 39 10.75 5.48 6.51
C GLN A 39 9.49 6.01 5.85
N ARG A 40 9.15 7.28 6.14
CA ARG A 40 8.00 7.96 5.51
C ARG A 40 8.42 8.66 4.23
N GLN A 41 7.51 8.71 3.25
CA GLN A 41 7.65 9.49 2.03
C GLN A 41 9.05 9.31 1.43
N LYS A 42 9.36 8.05 1.11
CA LYS A 42 10.66 7.66 0.56
C LYS A 42 10.66 7.76 -0.95
N SER A 43 11.61 8.52 -1.50
CA SER A 43 11.86 8.50 -2.95
C SER A 43 12.55 7.21 -3.34
N ILE A 44 11.96 6.50 -4.31
CA ILE A 44 12.48 5.27 -4.93
C ILE A 44 12.33 5.43 -6.44
N GLY A 45 13.45 5.63 -7.15
CA GLY A 45 13.42 6.01 -8.55
C GLY A 45 12.66 7.32 -8.75
N ASN A 46 11.68 7.29 -9.63
CA ASN A 46 10.83 8.43 -9.96
C ASN A 46 9.61 8.57 -9.05
N TYR A 47 9.40 7.64 -8.11
CA TYR A 47 8.22 7.61 -7.25
C TYR A 47 8.56 7.98 -5.81
N ILE A 48 7.58 8.54 -5.10
CA ILE A 48 7.60 8.70 -3.66
C ILE A 48 6.56 7.73 -3.11
N VAL A 49 6.97 6.90 -2.15
CA VAL A 49 6.10 5.92 -1.49
C VAL A 49 5.81 6.34 -0.06
N ASP A 50 4.60 6.06 0.45
CA ASP A 50 4.17 6.56 1.76
C ASP A 50 5.04 6.00 2.88
N PHE A 51 5.21 4.67 2.94
CA PHE A 51 6.09 4.03 3.91
C PHE A 51 6.98 2.99 3.24
N TYR A 52 8.20 2.89 3.72
CA TYR A 52 9.21 1.97 3.19
C TYR A 52 10.00 1.30 4.31
N CYS A 53 10.06 -0.03 4.29
CA CYS A 53 10.93 -0.83 5.13
C CYS A 53 12.03 -1.47 4.30
N ALA A 54 13.28 -1.06 4.53
CA ALA A 54 14.43 -1.59 3.76
C ALA A 54 14.71 -3.06 4.09
N LYS A 55 14.60 -3.46 5.37
CA LYS A 55 14.85 -4.84 5.82
C LYS A 55 13.87 -5.84 5.19
N ALA A 56 12.58 -5.51 5.21
CA ALA A 56 11.53 -6.34 4.64
C ALA A 56 11.35 -6.14 3.12
N LYS A 57 12.07 -5.19 2.50
CA LYS A 57 11.85 -4.77 1.11
C LYS A 57 10.39 -4.44 0.82
N LEU A 58 9.70 -3.88 1.80
CA LEU A 58 8.27 -3.62 1.77
C LEU A 58 8.00 -2.13 1.55
N VAL A 59 7.08 -1.86 0.65
CA VAL A 59 6.43 -0.57 0.45
C VAL A 59 5.00 -0.69 0.92
N ILE A 60 4.52 0.28 1.71
CA ILE A 60 3.11 0.42 2.08
C ILE A 60 2.60 1.71 1.47
N GLU A 61 1.48 1.64 0.76
CA GLU A 61 0.76 2.77 0.17
C GLU A 61 -0.67 2.80 0.71
N LEU A 62 -1.12 3.99 1.10
CA LEU A 62 -2.48 4.21 1.56
C LEU A 62 -3.34 4.71 0.40
N ASP A 63 -4.46 4.03 0.17
CA ASP A 63 -5.34 4.31 -0.96
C ASP A 63 -6.68 4.89 -0.50
N GLY A 64 -7.05 6.04 -1.06
CA GLY A 64 -8.26 6.77 -0.70
C GLY A 64 -9.57 6.18 -1.26
N GLY A 65 -9.54 5.13 -2.06
CA GLY A 65 -10.74 4.50 -2.60
C GLY A 65 -11.52 5.38 -3.59
N GLY A 66 -10.85 6.33 -4.26
CA GLY A 66 -11.47 7.22 -5.24
C GLY A 66 -11.88 6.52 -6.54
N HIS A 67 -12.68 7.20 -7.37
CA HIS A 67 -12.98 6.77 -8.72
C HIS A 67 -11.72 6.90 -9.59
N TYR A 68 -11.19 5.76 -10.01
CA TYR A 68 -10.01 5.74 -10.89
C TYR A 68 -10.44 5.80 -12.35
N THR A 69 -9.80 6.67 -13.12
CA THR A 69 -9.88 6.61 -14.59
C THR A 69 -9.02 5.45 -15.09
N ASP A 70 -9.32 4.97 -16.32
CA ASP A 70 -8.52 3.89 -16.95
C ASP A 70 -7.04 4.26 -17.06
N GLU A 71 -6.73 5.55 -17.25
CA GLU A 71 -5.36 6.05 -17.29
C GLU A 71 -4.68 5.99 -15.92
N GLN A 72 -5.39 6.35 -14.86
CA GLN A 72 -4.86 6.25 -13.49
C GLN A 72 -4.59 4.79 -13.11
N ILE A 73 -5.47 3.85 -13.49
CA ILE A 73 -5.27 2.41 -13.26
C ILE A 73 -4.00 1.93 -13.97
N LYS A 74 -3.81 2.30 -15.24
CA LYS A 74 -2.60 1.93 -16.01
C LYS A 74 -1.33 2.48 -15.38
N ASN A 75 -1.32 3.76 -15.02
CA ASN A 75 -0.18 4.41 -14.37
C ASN A 75 0.18 3.74 -13.05
N ASP A 76 -0.83 3.32 -12.30
CA ASP A 76 -0.69 2.62 -11.04
C ASP A 76 -0.13 1.21 -11.20
N GLU A 77 -0.55 0.49 -12.25
CA GLU A 77 0.04 -0.79 -12.61
C GLU A 77 1.51 -0.66 -13.04
N PHE A 78 1.86 0.37 -13.82
CA PHE A 78 3.24 0.65 -14.20
C PHE A 78 4.11 0.96 -12.98
N ARG A 79 3.59 1.76 -12.04
CA ARG A 79 4.26 2.07 -10.77
C ARG A 79 4.52 0.80 -9.97
N THR A 80 3.50 -0.04 -9.83
CA THR A 80 3.61 -1.31 -9.09
C THR A 80 4.61 -2.26 -9.73
N LYS A 81 4.55 -2.44 -11.06
CA LYS A 81 5.52 -3.24 -11.82
C LYS A 81 6.95 -2.73 -11.65
N TYR A 82 7.13 -1.42 -11.72
CA TYR A 82 8.44 -0.79 -11.52
C TYR A 82 9.03 -1.12 -10.13
N LEU A 83 8.24 -0.95 -9.07
CA LEU A 83 8.66 -1.25 -7.71
C LEU A 83 8.95 -2.74 -7.50
N ASN A 84 8.11 -3.62 -8.07
CA ASN A 84 8.29 -5.07 -8.02
C ASN A 84 9.58 -5.50 -8.74
N ASN A 85 9.89 -4.92 -9.90
CA ASN A 85 11.14 -5.18 -10.63
C ASN A 85 12.39 -4.76 -9.86
N MET A 86 12.25 -3.85 -8.89
CA MET A 86 13.31 -3.48 -7.95
C MET A 86 13.41 -4.43 -6.75
N GLY A 87 12.66 -5.53 -6.75
CA GLY A 87 12.60 -6.52 -5.68
C GLY A 87 11.88 -6.00 -4.44
N LEU A 88 10.92 -5.08 -4.61
CA LEU A 88 10.08 -4.56 -3.53
C LEU A 88 8.70 -5.20 -3.59
N THR A 89 8.18 -5.59 -2.43
CA THR A 89 6.77 -5.93 -2.27
C THR A 89 5.97 -4.66 -2.04
N VAL A 90 4.85 -4.47 -2.74
CA VAL A 90 3.96 -3.33 -2.55
C VAL A 90 2.68 -3.80 -1.86
N LEU A 91 2.43 -3.29 -0.66
CA LEU A 91 1.21 -3.51 0.11
C LEU A 91 0.34 -2.25 0.04
N ARG A 92 -0.89 -2.40 -0.45
CA ARG A 92 -1.88 -1.32 -0.49
C ARG A 92 -2.92 -1.52 0.59
N ILE A 93 -3.22 -0.45 1.29
CA ILE A 93 -4.16 -0.44 2.40
C ILE A 93 -5.18 0.66 2.13
N CYS A 94 -6.46 0.31 2.17
CA CYS A 94 -7.52 1.29 2.03
C CYS A 94 -7.61 2.18 3.27
N ASN A 95 -7.88 3.47 3.07
CA ASN A 95 -8.08 4.41 4.17
C ASN A 95 -9.23 3.97 5.07
N ILE A 96 -10.28 3.39 4.50
CA ILE A 96 -11.43 2.87 5.25
C ILE A 96 -11.04 1.74 6.20
N ASP A 97 -10.05 0.92 5.85
CA ASP A 97 -9.54 -0.14 6.73
C ASP A 97 -8.76 0.43 7.90
N ILE A 98 -8.03 1.54 7.69
CA ILE A 98 -7.36 2.28 8.78
C ILE A 98 -8.39 2.83 9.79
N ASP A 99 -9.56 3.26 9.31
CA ASP A 99 -10.60 3.79 10.19
C ASP A 99 -11.35 2.69 10.94
N ASN A 100 -11.73 1.61 10.24
CA ASN A 100 -12.68 0.62 10.76
C ASN A 100 -11.99 -0.66 11.27
N ASN A 101 -10.79 -1.00 10.78
CA ASN A 101 -10.14 -2.30 11.01
C ASN A 101 -8.66 -2.14 11.36
N PHE A 102 -8.28 -1.09 12.09
CA PHE A 102 -6.87 -0.74 12.33
C PHE A 102 -6.04 -1.90 12.88
N TYR A 103 -6.58 -2.67 13.82
CA TYR A 103 -5.91 -3.84 14.38
C TYR A 103 -5.56 -4.88 13.29
N ASN A 104 -6.51 -5.23 12.46
CA ASN A 104 -6.31 -6.19 11.37
C ASN A 104 -5.29 -5.67 10.33
N VAL A 105 -5.26 -4.36 10.10
CA VAL A 105 -4.23 -3.71 9.26
C VAL A 105 -2.84 -3.90 9.86
N CYS A 106 -2.69 -3.65 11.16
CA CYS A 106 -1.42 -3.85 11.87
C CYS A 106 -0.96 -5.31 11.84
N GLU A 107 -1.86 -6.27 12.10
CA GLU A 107 -1.57 -7.70 11.98
C GLU A 107 -1.16 -8.11 10.56
N HIS A 108 -1.85 -7.55 9.56
CA HIS A 108 -1.51 -7.84 8.16
C HIS A 108 -0.11 -7.36 7.81
N ILE A 109 0.23 -6.13 8.22
CA ILE A 109 1.58 -5.58 8.03
C ILE A 109 2.62 -6.46 8.75
N ASP A 110 2.37 -6.84 10.00
CA ASP A 110 3.27 -7.67 10.79
C ASP A 110 3.53 -9.02 10.11
N ARG A 111 2.48 -9.67 9.60
CA ARG A 111 2.58 -10.92 8.86
C ARG A 111 3.45 -10.78 7.60
N VAL A 112 3.22 -9.72 6.81
CA VAL A 112 4.00 -9.47 5.58
C VAL A 112 5.47 -9.19 5.90
N VAL A 113 5.74 -8.41 6.95
CA VAL A 113 7.11 -8.14 7.39
C VAL A 113 7.79 -9.41 7.87
N SER A 114 7.13 -10.20 8.71
CA SER A 114 7.68 -11.45 9.27
C SER A 114 8.01 -12.47 8.19
N GLN A 115 7.18 -12.59 7.15
CA GLN A 115 7.44 -13.44 5.99
C GLN A 115 8.60 -12.97 5.13
N SER A 116 8.90 -11.68 5.15
CA SER A 116 9.94 -11.07 4.33
C SER A 116 11.30 -11.03 5.01
N LEU A 117 11.36 -11.28 6.32
CA LEU A 117 12.60 -11.29 7.10
C LEU A 117 13.19 -12.71 7.15
N PRO A 118 14.54 -12.86 7.11
CA PRO A 118 15.18 -14.14 7.42
C PRO A 118 14.75 -14.62 8.80
N GLN A 119 14.48 -15.91 8.95
CA GLN A 119 13.94 -16.51 10.19
C GLN A 119 14.76 -16.27 11.47
N SER A 120 16.03 -15.87 11.36
CA SER A 120 16.89 -15.52 12.49
C SER A 120 16.62 -14.12 13.10
N ALA A 121 15.73 -13.32 12.52
CA ALA A 121 15.45 -11.95 12.93
C ALA A 121 14.00 -11.73 13.40
N SER A 122 13.16 -12.77 13.44
CA SER A 122 11.78 -12.66 13.87
C SER A 122 11.65 -12.72 15.39
N GLN A 123 11.90 -11.60 16.06
CA GLN A 123 11.28 -11.35 17.35
C GLN A 123 9.97 -10.62 17.08
N THR A 124 8.87 -11.34 17.25
CA THR A 124 7.50 -10.85 17.14
C THR A 124 7.30 -9.67 18.10
N ALA A 125 7.15 -8.48 17.54
CA ALA A 125 6.59 -7.37 18.29
C ALA A 125 5.08 -7.61 18.34
N HIS A 126 4.59 -8.24 19.42
CA HIS A 126 3.17 -8.37 19.66
C HIS A 126 2.58 -6.98 19.94
N TYR A 127 1.79 -6.46 19.02
CA TYR A 127 0.87 -5.38 19.32
C TYR A 127 -0.29 -5.96 20.11
N SER A 128 -0.39 -5.59 21.39
CA SER A 128 -1.53 -5.96 22.25
C SER A 128 -2.46 -4.77 22.34
N PRO A 129 -3.68 -4.82 21.78
CA PRO A 129 -4.67 -3.79 21.99
C PRO A 129 -5.30 -3.95 23.37
N THR A 130 -5.34 -2.87 24.14
CA THR A 130 -6.24 -2.76 25.28
C THR A 130 -7.63 -2.38 24.74
N GLY A 131 -8.49 -3.34 24.52
CA GLY A 131 -9.88 -3.10 24.11
C GLY A 131 -10.42 -4.28 23.32
N SER A 132 -11.42 -4.92 23.91
CA SER A 132 -12.16 -6.04 23.34
C SER A 132 -13.13 -5.55 22.25
N ASP A 133 -12.90 -5.92 20.98
CA ASP A 133 -13.97 -5.97 19.99
C ASP A 133 -13.79 -7.18 19.09
N SER A 134 -14.89 -7.90 18.92
CA SER A 134 -15.01 -9.22 18.33
C SER A 134 -14.76 -9.24 16.82
N ALA A 135 -14.12 -10.31 16.39
CA ALA A 135 -13.72 -10.65 15.04
C ALA A 135 -14.80 -10.48 13.97
N ASN A 136 -14.41 -9.93 12.83
CA ASN A 136 -14.94 -10.38 11.55
C ASN A 136 -13.81 -10.39 10.50
N SER A 137 -13.50 -11.57 9.99
CA SER A 137 -12.47 -11.81 8.99
C SER A 137 -12.99 -11.35 7.62
N ALA A 138 -12.59 -10.16 7.19
CA ALA A 138 -12.81 -9.69 5.84
C ALA A 138 -11.46 -9.41 5.16
N SER A 139 -11.30 -9.89 3.93
CA SER A 139 -10.12 -9.75 3.11
C SER A 139 -9.74 -8.26 2.96
N THR A 140 -8.56 -7.90 3.41
CA THR A 140 -7.99 -6.57 3.32
C THR A 140 -7.48 -6.30 1.90
N GLY A 141 -8.39 -6.02 0.99
CA GLY A 141 -8.07 -5.56 -0.36
C GLY A 141 -9.02 -4.45 -0.74
N CYS A 142 -8.52 -3.29 -1.15
CA CYS A 142 -9.35 -2.28 -1.80
C CYS A 142 -10.09 -2.94 -2.95
N PRO A 143 -11.42 -2.83 -3.06
CA PRO A 143 -12.15 -3.36 -4.19
C PRO A 143 -11.64 -2.67 -5.46
N ARG A 144 -10.89 -3.41 -6.28
CA ARG A 144 -10.54 -2.94 -7.62
C ARG A 144 -11.83 -2.78 -8.40
N PRO A 145 -12.01 -1.71 -9.18
CA PRO A 145 -13.16 -1.61 -10.08
C PRO A 145 -13.16 -2.84 -10.97
N ARG A 146 -14.29 -3.56 -10.98
CA ARG A 146 -14.49 -4.72 -11.86
C ARG A 146 -14.23 -4.24 -13.28
N GLN A 147 -13.33 -4.89 -13.98
CA GLN A 147 -13.21 -4.73 -15.44
C GLN A 147 -14.58 -5.03 -16.00
N ARG A 148 -15.20 -4.05 -16.66
CA ARG A 148 -16.39 -4.29 -17.45
C ARG A 148 -15.97 -5.24 -18.57
N GLU A 149 -16.52 -6.45 -18.59
CA GLU A 149 -16.42 -7.30 -19.76
C GLU A 149 -16.92 -6.52 -20.98
N PRO A 150 -16.23 -6.58 -22.10
CA PRO A 150 -16.72 -5.94 -23.33
C PRO A 150 -18.08 -6.53 -23.65
N ASN A 151 -19.07 -5.63 -23.73
CA ASN A 151 -20.46 -5.92 -24.02
C ASN A 151 -20.56 -6.74 -25.31
N LYS A 152 -20.93 -8.03 -25.22
CA LYS A 152 -21.18 -8.93 -26.36
C LYS A 152 -22.47 -8.59 -27.08
N LEU A 153 -22.75 -7.31 -27.33
CA LEU A 153 -23.96 -6.83 -27.98
C LEU A 153 -23.66 -5.95 -29.22
N ASN A 154 -22.67 -6.31 -30.02
CA ASN A 154 -22.49 -5.68 -31.35
C ASN A 154 -21.96 -6.65 -32.43
N SER A 155 -22.40 -7.91 -32.44
CA SER A 155 -22.11 -8.83 -33.55
C SER A 155 -23.36 -9.34 -34.25
N ALA A 156 -24.47 -8.58 -34.23
CA ALA A 156 -25.72 -9.01 -34.88
C ALA A 156 -26.37 -7.89 -35.73
N LEU A 157 -25.58 -7.04 -36.39
CA LEU A 157 -26.11 -6.07 -37.34
C LEU A 157 -25.13 -5.79 -38.49
N ASN A 158 -24.77 -6.84 -39.23
CA ASN A 158 -24.27 -6.69 -40.59
C ASN A 158 -24.47 -8.00 -41.37
N LEU A 159 -25.75 -8.29 -41.67
CA LEU A 159 -26.17 -9.23 -42.69
C LEU A 159 -27.56 -8.81 -43.19
N ARG A 160 -27.58 -7.78 -44.06
CA ARG A 160 -28.60 -7.55 -45.10
C ARG A 160 -28.29 -6.26 -45.85
N LEU A 161 -27.81 -6.42 -47.00
CA LEU A 161 -27.95 -5.87 -48.35
C LEU A 161 -26.61 -5.86 -49.05
#